data_3ec3cbd258b1f29938f7d498f8f5040f
#
_entry.id   3ec3cbd258b1f29938f7d498f8f5040f
#
_cell.length_a   1.000
_cell.length_b   1.000
_cell.length_c   1.000
_cell.angle_alpha   90.00
_cell.angle_beta   90.00
_cell.angle_gamma   90.00
#
_symmetry.space_group_name_H-M   'P 1'
#
loop_
_entity.id
_entity.type
_entity.pdbx_description
1 polymer ?
#
loop_
_entity_poly.entity_id
_entity_poly.type
_entity_poly.pdbx_seq_one_letter_code
_entity_poly.pdbx_strand_id
1 'polypeptide(L)'
;MLKASYLAGTAFTKSYVGYVHAVAHSLGGRYGIAHGLANAVLLPIVLREYGASVYGKLARLARLTGISSAASDKEAAESFIEHIQKMNDDMKIPGTLQGIRKEDIPTLAAYADHEANPLYPVPVLWNAGELERIYHLVQEEQKRDRTGNQTDFGKAA
;
A
#
# COMPACT_ATOMS: atom_id res chain seq x y z
N MET A 1 20.87 6.90 -2.15
CA MET A 1 19.41 7.09 -2.41
C MET A 1 19.11 7.55 -3.85
N LEU A 2 19.67 8.64 -4.40
CA LEU A 2 19.36 9.13 -5.75
C LEU A 2 19.55 8.08 -6.86
N LYS A 3 20.67 7.33 -6.86
CA LYS A 3 20.90 6.26 -7.83
C LYS A 3 19.85 5.14 -7.72
N ALA A 4 19.49 4.74 -6.49
CA ALA A 4 18.46 3.72 -6.27
C ALA A 4 17.09 4.19 -6.76
N SER A 5 16.71 5.44 -6.48
CA SER A 5 15.47 6.05 -6.97
C SER A 5 15.43 6.09 -8.50
N TYR A 6 16.51 6.51 -9.15
CA TYR A 6 16.62 6.52 -10.62
C TYR A 6 16.45 5.12 -11.22
N LEU A 7 17.12 4.11 -10.64
CA LEU A 7 17.02 2.72 -11.11
C LEU A 7 15.60 2.17 -10.92
N ALA A 8 14.97 2.46 -9.78
CA ALA A 8 13.58 2.09 -9.54
C ALA A 8 12.64 2.76 -10.55
N GLY A 9 12.82 4.07 -10.81
CA GLY A 9 12.07 4.80 -11.83
C GLY A 9 12.20 4.18 -13.21
N THR A 10 13.42 3.83 -13.62
CA THR A 10 13.67 3.15 -14.89
C THR A 10 13.00 1.78 -14.96
N ALA A 11 12.97 1.04 -13.85
CA ALA A 11 12.33 -0.27 -13.80
C ALA A 11 10.82 -0.17 -13.99
N PHE A 12 10.12 0.66 -13.20
CA PHE A 12 8.67 0.75 -13.30
C PHE A 12 8.17 1.48 -14.56
N THR A 13 8.99 2.31 -15.20
CA THR A 13 8.65 2.85 -16.52
C THR A 13 8.44 1.74 -17.57
N LYS A 14 9.12 0.60 -17.41
CA LYS A 14 9.00 -0.56 -18.31
C LYS A 14 8.00 -1.60 -17.82
N SER A 15 7.89 -1.79 -16.50
CA SER A 15 7.09 -2.84 -15.90
C SER A 15 5.74 -2.36 -15.38
N TYR A 16 5.47 -1.08 -15.53
CA TYR A 16 4.30 -0.40 -14.95
C TYR A 16 4.26 -0.47 -13.41
N VAL A 17 3.16 -0.02 -12.85
CA VAL A 17 2.86 -0.03 -11.42
C VAL A 17 1.71 -1.00 -11.14
N GLY A 18 1.16 -1.02 -9.93
CA GLY A 18 0.08 -1.92 -9.54
C GLY A 18 -0.88 -1.27 -8.54
N TYR A 19 -1.63 -2.08 -7.81
CA TYR A 19 -2.65 -1.58 -6.88
C TYR A 19 -2.11 -0.69 -5.76
N VAL A 20 -0.85 -0.82 -5.37
CA VAL A 20 -0.23 0.14 -4.43
C VAL A 20 -0.38 1.56 -4.95
N HIS A 21 -0.08 1.79 -6.23
CA HIS A 21 -0.17 3.11 -6.86
C HIS A 21 -1.61 3.52 -7.13
N ALA A 22 -2.46 2.63 -7.65
CA ALA A 22 -3.86 2.95 -7.93
C ALA A 22 -4.60 3.40 -6.67
N VAL A 23 -4.39 2.70 -5.54
CA VAL A 23 -4.96 3.08 -4.24
C VAL A 23 -4.32 4.38 -3.73
N ALA A 24 -2.99 4.53 -3.85
CA ALA A 24 -2.31 5.77 -3.44
C ALA A 24 -2.79 7.00 -4.24
N HIS A 25 -3.04 6.86 -5.53
CA HIS A 25 -3.54 7.95 -6.39
C HIS A 25 -4.94 8.40 -5.98
N SER A 26 -5.85 7.46 -5.74
CA SER A 26 -7.22 7.79 -5.29
C SER A 26 -7.21 8.49 -3.93
N LEU A 27 -6.37 8.04 -2.98
CA LEU A 27 -6.20 8.67 -1.67
C LEU A 27 -5.53 10.06 -1.79
N GLY A 28 -4.51 10.19 -2.63
CA GLY A 28 -3.87 11.47 -2.90
C GLY A 28 -4.82 12.47 -3.52
N GLY A 29 -5.61 12.05 -4.52
CA GLY A 29 -6.60 12.90 -5.18
C GLY A 29 -7.73 13.36 -4.28
N ARG A 30 -8.17 12.51 -3.35
CA ARG A 30 -9.30 12.81 -2.46
C ARG A 30 -8.92 13.58 -1.21
N TYR A 31 -7.78 13.22 -0.60
CA TYR A 31 -7.41 13.71 0.73
C TYR A 31 -6.10 14.51 0.74
N GLY A 32 -5.41 14.64 -0.40
CA GLY A 32 -4.11 15.31 -0.45
C GLY A 32 -3.00 14.54 0.26
N ILE A 33 -3.16 13.24 0.48
CA ILE A 33 -2.14 12.41 1.12
C ILE A 33 -0.91 12.36 0.23
N ALA A 34 0.26 12.65 0.81
CA ALA A 34 1.51 12.65 0.07
C ALA A 34 1.77 11.28 -0.58
N HIS A 35 2.04 11.26 -1.89
CA HIS A 35 2.18 10.04 -2.69
C HIS A 35 3.18 9.04 -2.10
N GLY A 36 4.36 9.50 -1.69
CA GLY A 36 5.37 8.63 -1.08
C GLY A 36 4.93 8.02 0.24
N LEU A 37 4.20 8.79 1.07
CA LEU A 37 3.63 8.29 2.32
C LEU A 37 2.59 7.21 2.06
N ALA A 38 1.65 7.46 1.15
CA ALA A 38 0.62 6.49 0.80
C ALA A 38 1.25 5.18 0.29
N ASN A 39 2.21 5.26 -0.63
CA ASN A 39 2.90 4.08 -1.15
C ASN A 39 3.67 3.31 -0.06
N ALA A 40 4.35 3.99 0.85
CA ALA A 40 5.10 3.33 1.93
C ALA A 40 4.19 2.55 2.88
N VAL A 41 3.04 3.12 3.24
CA VAL A 41 2.04 2.47 4.10
C VAL A 41 1.36 1.30 3.38
N LEU A 42 0.97 1.51 2.12
CA LEU A 42 0.24 0.51 1.32
C LEU A 42 1.08 -0.69 0.94
N LEU A 43 2.39 -0.50 0.66
CA LEU A 43 3.23 -1.56 0.09
C LEU A 43 3.23 -2.86 0.92
N PRO A 44 3.54 -2.88 2.22
CA PRO A 44 3.54 -4.13 2.99
C PRO A 44 2.15 -4.75 3.10
N ILE A 45 1.09 -3.94 3.12
CA ILE A 45 -0.30 -4.41 3.21
C ILE A 45 -0.69 -5.13 1.92
N VAL A 46 -0.51 -4.48 0.77
CA VAL A 46 -0.85 -5.05 -0.55
C VAL A 46 -0.03 -6.31 -0.84
N LEU A 47 1.26 -6.35 -0.46
CA LEU A 47 2.07 -7.55 -0.62
C LEU A 47 1.56 -8.72 0.22
N ARG A 48 1.10 -8.49 1.46
CA ARG A 48 0.45 -9.53 2.28
C ARG A 48 -0.84 -10.03 1.65
N GLU A 49 -1.65 -9.12 1.14
CA GLU A 49 -2.94 -9.45 0.50
C GLU A 49 -2.78 -10.22 -0.82
N TYR A 50 -1.70 -10.02 -1.56
CA TYR A 50 -1.36 -10.87 -2.71
C TYR A 50 -1.00 -12.31 -2.31
N GLY A 51 -0.54 -12.54 -1.08
CA GLY A 51 -0.28 -13.85 -0.51
C GLY A 51 0.64 -14.70 -1.39
N ALA A 52 0.25 -15.96 -1.59
CA ALA A 52 1.06 -16.94 -2.31
C ALA A 52 1.45 -16.54 -3.74
N SER A 53 0.69 -15.65 -4.38
CA SER A 53 0.95 -15.21 -5.76
C SER A 53 2.26 -14.44 -5.92
N VAL A 54 2.80 -13.88 -4.84
CA VAL A 54 4.06 -13.11 -4.85
C VAL A 54 5.21 -13.80 -4.12
N TYR A 55 4.96 -14.91 -3.41
CA TYR A 55 5.97 -15.52 -2.56
C TYR A 55 7.27 -15.85 -3.30
N GLY A 56 7.21 -16.48 -4.46
CA GLY A 56 8.41 -16.83 -5.22
C GLY A 56 9.26 -15.61 -5.62
N LYS A 57 8.62 -14.51 -6.02
CA LYS A 57 9.32 -13.26 -6.37
C LYS A 57 9.94 -12.59 -5.16
N LEU A 58 9.18 -12.48 -4.07
CA LEU A 58 9.65 -11.86 -2.82
C LEU A 58 10.74 -12.69 -2.16
N ALA A 59 10.62 -14.01 -2.15
CA ALA A 59 11.65 -14.92 -1.64
C ALA A 59 12.98 -14.77 -2.39
N ARG A 60 12.89 -14.65 -3.73
CA ARG A 60 14.09 -14.38 -4.54
C ARG A 60 14.75 -13.06 -4.14
N LEU A 61 13.96 -12.00 -3.95
CA LEU A 61 14.47 -10.70 -3.50
C LEU A 61 15.09 -10.80 -2.10
N ALA A 62 14.41 -11.46 -1.16
CA ALA A 62 14.90 -11.67 0.20
C ALA A 62 16.29 -12.36 0.23
N ARG A 63 16.44 -13.42 -0.57
CA ARG A 63 17.71 -14.15 -0.66
C ARG A 63 18.80 -13.33 -1.34
N LEU A 64 18.49 -12.62 -2.43
CA LEU A 64 19.47 -11.79 -3.15
C LEU A 64 19.96 -10.60 -2.32
N THR A 65 19.14 -10.07 -1.45
CA THR A 65 19.49 -8.93 -0.58
C THR A 65 20.03 -9.36 0.78
N GLY A 66 20.11 -10.66 1.07
CA GLY A 66 20.59 -11.19 2.34
C GLY A 66 19.61 -11.01 3.51
N ILE A 67 18.36 -10.65 3.23
CA ILE A 67 17.30 -10.47 4.26
C ILE A 67 16.91 -11.84 4.85
N SER A 68 16.86 -12.88 4.02
CA SER A 68 16.50 -14.22 4.47
C SER A 68 17.28 -15.30 3.73
N SER A 69 17.66 -16.35 4.46
CA SER A 69 18.23 -17.58 3.92
C SER A 69 17.27 -18.76 4.01
N ALA A 70 16.00 -18.53 4.38
CA ALA A 70 15.00 -19.57 4.52
C ALA A 70 14.81 -20.36 3.22
N ALA A 71 14.69 -21.69 3.35
CA ALA A 71 14.46 -22.57 2.21
C ALA A 71 13.03 -22.42 1.66
N SER A 72 12.06 -22.19 2.53
CA SER A 72 10.66 -21.96 2.17
C SER A 72 10.48 -20.58 1.52
N ASP A 73 9.82 -20.55 0.37
CA ASP A 73 9.50 -19.30 -0.31
C ASP A 73 8.51 -18.45 0.51
N LYS A 74 7.58 -19.08 1.22
CA LYS A 74 6.67 -18.38 2.11
C LYS A 74 7.43 -17.64 3.20
N GLU A 75 8.28 -18.34 3.96
CA GLU A 75 9.06 -17.76 5.06
C GLU A 75 10.00 -16.64 4.58
N ALA A 76 10.68 -16.85 3.45
CA ALA A 76 11.55 -15.83 2.88
C ALA A 76 10.77 -14.60 2.41
N ALA A 77 9.58 -14.77 1.81
CA ALA A 77 8.71 -13.68 1.40
C ALA A 77 8.14 -12.90 2.60
N GLU A 78 7.70 -13.60 3.64
CA GLU A 78 7.24 -12.99 4.88
C GLU A 78 8.36 -12.15 5.52
N SER A 79 9.58 -12.70 5.62
CA SER A 79 10.75 -11.96 6.11
C SER A 79 11.03 -10.70 5.29
N PHE A 80 10.83 -10.73 3.97
CA PHE A 80 10.99 -9.55 3.12
C PHE A 80 9.95 -8.48 3.41
N ILE A 81 8.67 -8.86 3.59
CA ILE A 81 7.58 -7.93 3.92
C ILE A 81 7.80 -7.33 5.32
N GLU A 82 8.20 -8.15 6.29
CA GLU A 82 8.54 -7.69 7.64
C GLU A 82 9.70 -6.70 7.63
N HIS A 83 10.71 -6.94 6.78
CA HIS A 83 11.82 -6.00 6.62
C HIS A 83 11.37 -4.64 6.09
N ILE A 84 10.44 -4.61 5.11
CA ILE A 84 9.83 -3.36 4.63
C ILE A 84 9.08 -2.67 5.77
N GLN A 85 8.28 -3.41 6.53
CA GLN A 85 7.55 -2.87 7.68
C GLN A 85 8.52 -2.27 8.71
N LYS A 86 9.56 -3.01 9.06
CA LYS A 86 10.58 -2.52 9.98
C LYS A 86 11.26 -1.22 9.49
N MET A 87 11.56 -1.11 8.21
CA MET A 87 12.12 0.13 7.64
C MET A 87 11.13 1.29 7.81
N ASN A 88 9.83 1.05 7.60
CA ASN A 88 8.80 2.06 7.83
C ASN A 88 8.77 2.49 9.31
N ASP A 89 8.82 1.55 10.23
CA ASP A 89 8.82 1.80 11.68
C ASP A 89 10.07 2.61 12.10
N ASP A 90 11.26 2.21 11.62
CA ASP A 90 12.53 2.90 11.88
C ASP A 90 12.51 4.35 11.36
N MET A 91 11.82 4.62 10.25
CA MET A 91 11.60 5.95 9.68
C MET A 91 10.39 6.69 10.27
N LYS A 92 9.69 6.09 11.23
CA LYS A 92 8.47 6.64 11.86
C LYS A 92 7.33 6.90 10.85
N ILE A 93 7.27 6.10 9.80
CA ILE A 93 6.13 6.09 8.88
C ILE A 93 4.97 5.38 9.59
N PRO A 94 3.77 5.99 9.64
CA PRO A 94 2.64 5.38 10.34
C PRO A 94 2.19 4.08 9.65
N GLY A 95 1.63 3.14 10.42
CA GLY A 95 1.07 1.90 9.88
C GLY A 95 -0.29 2.07 9.19
N THR A 96 -0.94 3.21 9.41
CA THR A 96 -2.26 3.56 8.87
C THR A 96 -2.28 5.02 8.42
N LEU A 97 -3.29 5.39 7.64
CA LEU A 97 -3.50 6.74 7.12
C LEU A 97 -4.71 7.39 7.78
N GLN A 98 -4.55 8.63 8.24
CA GLN A 98 -5.60 9.39 8.90
C GLN A 98 -6.54 10.08 7.90
N GLY A 99 -7.77 10.35 8.35
CA GLY A 99 -8.73 11.18 7.63
C GLY A 99 -9.51 10.47 6.52
N ILE A 100 -9.26 9.19 6.28
CA ILE A 100 -10.04 8.39 5.31
C ILE A 100 -11.44 8.16 5.90
N ARG A 101 -12.49 8.54 5.17
CA ARG A 101 -13.87 8.35 5.58
C ARG A 101 -14.42 7.06 5.00
N LYS A 102 -15.14 6.30 5.83
CA LYS A 102 -15.71 4.99 5.42
C LYS A 102 -16.68 5.13 4.24
N GLU A 103 -17.46 6.21 4.20
CA GLU A 103 -18.40 6.48 3.14
C GLU A 103 -17.76 6.76 1.77
N ASP A 104 -16.49 7.18 1.73
CA ASP A 104 -15.78 7.43 0.48
C ASP A 104 -15.14 6.15 -0.10
N ILE A 105 -14.95 5.09 0.70
CA ILE A 105 -14.21 3.88 0.31
C ILE A 105 -14.75 3.24 -0.97
N PRO A 106 -16.06 3.03 -1.16
CA PRO A 106 -16.56 2.44 -2.40
C PRO A 106 -16.21 3.26 -3.64
N THR A 107 -16.27 4.59 -3.54
CA THR A 107 -15.90 5.48 -4.65
C THR A 107 -14.39 5.44 -4.93
N LEU A 108 -13.57 5.44 -3.89
CA LEU A 108 -12.10 5.36 -4.03
C LEU A 108 -11.67 4.03 -4.63
N ALA A 109 -12.30 2.93 -4.21
CA ALA A 109 -12.06 1.60 -4.75
C ALA A 109 -12.46 1.51 -6.23
N ALA A 110 -13.58 2.12 -6.63
CA ALA A 110 -13.98 2.20 -8.03
C ALA A 110 -12.98 3.00 -8.89
N TYR A 111 -12.40 4.06 -8.36
CA TYR A 111 -11.34 4.81 -9.07
C TYR A 111 -10.07 3.97 -9.22
N ALA A 112 -9.65 3.28 -8.16
CA ALA A 112 -8.46 2.42 -8.22
C ALA A 112 -8.66 1.23 -9.17
N ASP A 113 -9.84 0.63 -9.20
CA ASP A 113 -10.22 -0.42 -10.15
C ASP A 113 -10.15 0.09 -11.60
N HIS A 114 -10.81 1.21 -11.88
CA HIS A 114 -10.82 1.80 -13.22
C HIS A 114 -9.42 2.21 -13.72
N GLU A 115 -8.55 2.68 -12.82
CA GLU A 115 -7.18 3.03 -13.16
C GLU A 115 -6.34 1.79 -13.45
N ALA A 116 -6.44 0.78 -12.60
CA ALA A 116 -5.54 -0.37 -12.66
C ALA A 116 -5.98 -1.42 -13.69
N ASN A 117 -7.27 -1.66 -13.84
CA ASN A 117 -7.78 -2.77 -14.64
C ASN A 117 -8.29 -2.32 -16.03
N PRO A 118 -7.87 -3.00 -17.11
CA PRO A 118 -6.95 -4.15 -17.15
C PRO A 118 -5.49 -3.76 -17.39
N LEU A 119 -5.09 -2.50 -17.18
CA LEU A 119 -3.83 -1.93 -17.68
C LEU A 119 -2.59 -2.35 -16.86
N TYR A 120 -2.74 -2.48 -15.54
CA TYR A 120 -1.60 -2.77 -14.67
C TYR A 120 -1.32 -4.27 -14.58
N PRO A 121 -0.04 -4.68 -14.68
CA PRO A 121 0.34 -6.09 -14.61
C PRO A 121 0.36 -6.57 -13.15
N VAL A 122 -0.82 -6.73 -12.57
CA VAL A 122 -0.97 -7.16 -11.17
C VAL A 122 -0.90 -8.68 -11.05
N PRO A 123 -0.36 -9.23 -9.93
CA PRO A 123 -0.27 -10.67 -9.70
C PRO A 123 -1.62 -11.37 -9.57
N VAL A 124 -2.61 -10.66 -9.04
CA VAL A 124 -4.00 -11.12 -8.85
C VAL A 124 -4.90 -9.98 -9.27
N LEU A 125 -5.92 -10.27 -10.07
CA LEU A 125 -6.92 -9.27 -10.43
C LEU A 125 -7.92 -9.14 -9.27
N TRP A 126 -8.08 -7.91 -8.78
CA TRP A 126 -9.10 -7.52 -7.82
C TRP A 126 -10.08 -6.56 -8.46
N ASN A 127 -11.36 -6.77 -8.22
CA ASN A 127 -12.41 -5.82 -8.56
C ASN A 127 -12.54 -4.73 -7.48
N ALA A 128 -13.40 -3.73 -7.72
CA ALA A 128 -13.61 -2.64 -6.76
C ALA A 128 -13.98 -3.12 -5.35
N GLY A 129 -14.87 -4.12 -5.21
CA GLY A 129 -15.26 -4.66 -3.90
C GLY A 129 -14.11 -5.35 -3.16
N GLU A 130 -13.21 -6.01 -3.89
CA GLU A 130 -12.01 -6.61 -3.30
C GLU A 130 -10.98 -5.55 -2.91
N LEU A 131 -10.90 -4.45 -3.68
CA LEU A 131 -10.03 -3.31 -3.36
C LEU A 131 -10.49 -2.55 -2.12
N GLU A 132 -11.80 -2.48 -1.83
CA GLU A 132 -12.30 -1.85 -0.59
C GLU A 132 -11.60 -2.37 0.66
N ARG A 133 -11.26 -3.67 0.69
CA ARG A 133 -10.53 -4.28 1.79
C ARG A 133 -9.20 -3.58 2.07
N ILE A 134 -8.47 -3.17 1.02
CA ILE A 134 -7.19 -2.46 1.18
C ILE A 134 -7.40 -1.12 1.88
N TYR A 135 -8.47 -0.37 1.52
CA TYR A 135 -8.79 0.89 2.18
C TYR A 135 -9.14 0.70 3.66
N HIS A 136 -9.89 -0.35 3.99
CA HIS A 136 -10.19 -0.67 5.39
C HIS A 136 -8.94 -1.02 6.20
N LEU A 137 -7.97 -1.72 5.60
CA LEU A 137 -6.72 -2.08 6.27
C LEU A 137 -5.80 -0.88 6.52
N VAL A 138 -5.83 0.14 5.65
CA VAL A 138 -4.99 1.34 5.81
C VAL A 138 -5.68 2.46 6.57
N GLN A 139 -7.00 2.40 6.74
CA GLN A 139 -7.76 3.41 7.47
C GLN A 139 -7.44 3.32 8.96
N GLU A 140 -7.06 4.44 9.58
CA GLU A 140 -7.03 4.51 11.04
C GLU A 140 -8.45 4.48 11.57
N GLU A 141 -8.76 3.54 12.47
CA GLU A 141 -10.06 3.54 13.16
C GLU A 141 -10.21 4.82 13.97
N GLN A 142 -11.17 5.65 13.57
CA GLN A 142 -11.56 6.80 14.39
C GLN A 142 -12.05 6.27 15.74
N LYS A 143 -11.27 6.44 16.80
CA LYS A 143 -11.74 6.23 18.16
C LYS A 143 -12.96 7.13 18.33
N ARG A 144 -14.14 6.54 18.43
CA ARG A 144 -15.34 7.26 18.83
C ARG A 144 -15.07 7.87 20.20
N ASP A 145 -14.93 9.18 20.23
CA ASP A 145 -14.83 9.89 21.49
C ASP A 145 -16.10 9.58 22.28
N ARG A 146 -15.95 9.08 23.50
CA ARG A 146 -17.08 8.70 24.36
C ARG A 146 -17.96 9.89 24.75
N THR A 147 -17.62 11.09 24.30
CA THR A 147 -18.33 12.36 24.57
C THR A 147 -19.27 12.81 23.46
N GLY A 148 -19.41 12.06 22.35
CA GLY A 148 -20.40 12.36 21.30
C GLY A 148 -20.16 13.68 20.53
N ASN A 149 -19.00 14.30 20.64
CA ASN A 149 -18.69 15.54 19.96
C ASN A 149 -17.78 15.26 18.76
N GLN A 150 -18.32 15.46 17.56
CA GLN A 150 -17.59 15.47 16.32
C GLN A 150 -16.68 16.71 16.32
N THR A 151 -15.38 16.52 16.50
CA THR A 151 -14.42 17.62 16.24
C THR A 151 -14.29 17.77 14.74
N ASP A 152 -14.95 18.81 14.25
CA ASP A 152 -14.91 19.29 12.86
C ASP A 152 -13.54 19.92 12.58
N PHE A 153 -12.60 19.14 12.02
CA PHE A 153 -11.35 19.67 11.48
C PHE A 153 -11.50 20.02 10.00
N GLY A 154 -12.30 21.03 9.76
CA GLY A 154 -12.48 21.54 8.42
C GLY A 154 -12.70 23.02 8.38
N LYS A 155 -11.64 23.82 8.52
CA LYS A 155 -11.50 25.16 7.89
C LYS A 155 -10.15 25.77 8.30
N ALA A 156 -9.19 25.66 7.44
CA ALA A 156 -8.14 26.68 7.36
C ALA A 156 -7.97 27.02 5.87
N ALA A 157 -8.16 28.28 5.59
CA ALA A 157 -8.13 28.95 4.30
C ALA A 157 -6.78 28.85 3.61
#